data_851302b2cc9fc436ecee48956c382564
#
_entry.id   851302b2cc9fc436ecee48956c382564
#
_cell.length_a   1.000
_cell.length_b   1.000
_cell.length_c   1.000
_cell.angle_alpha   90.00
_cell.angle_beta   90.00
_cell.angle_gamma   90.00
#
_symmetry.space_group_name_H-M   'P 1'
#
loop_
_entity.id
_entity.type
_entity.pdbx_description
1 polymer ?
#
loop_
_entity_poly.entity_id
_entity_poly.type
_entity_poly.pdbx_seq_one_letter_code
_entity_poly.pdbx_strand_id
1 'polypeptide(L)'
;MSMEERILAERCKAGDNDARRELYTRFGGRLLGICLRYVGDRATAEDLLHDCFIKVFAAIDRFSWRGEGSLRAWMERIAVNVSLEALRQKRRLHYPTTVDRLPERYEEPTSDEMERLPYDDLKRLIAELPDGYRTVFNLYCIEELSHREIAERLGISEKTSTSQLFRAKALLARRIKEYVKDK
;
A
#
# COMPACT_ATOMS: atom_id res chain seq x y z
N MET A 1 23.46 4.06 18.30
CA MET A 1 23.87 3.76 16.90
C MET A 1 22.95 2.71 16.35
N SER A 2 22.27 2.97 15.25
CA SER A 2 21.39 1.99 14.58
C SER A 2 22.26 0.87 13.99
N MET A 3 21.90 -0.38 14.24
CA MET A 3 22.57 -1.55 13.68
C MET A 3 22.41 -1.58 12.16
N GLU A 4 23.47 -1.94 11.43
CA GLU A 4 23.35 -2.12 9.97
C GLU A 4 22.29 -3.17 9.63
N GLU A 5 21.50 -2.94 8.58
CA GLU A 5 20.40 -3.86 8.19
C GLU A 5 20.86 -5.30 7.98
N ARG A 6 22.09 -5.48 7.48
CA ARG A 6 22.69 -6.79 7.28
C ARG A 6 22.88 -7.54 8.61
N ILE A 7 23.51 -6.88 9.58
CA ILE A 7 23.76 -7.45 10.91
C ILE A 7 22.44 -7.75 11.61
N LEU A 8 21.47 -6.82 11.50
CA LEU A 8 20.13 -6.98 12.06
C LEU A 8 19.43 -8.23 11.50
N ALA A 9 19.48 -8.44 10.19
CA ALA A 9 18.91 -9.61 9.54
C ALA A 9 19.56 -10.92 10.01
N GLU A 10 20.90 -10.98 10.07
CA GLU A 10 21.62 -12.18 10.52
C GLU A 10 21.35 -12.52 12.00
N ARG A 11 21.27 -11.51 12.87
CA ARG A 11 20.90 -11.73 14.27
C ARG A 11 19.45 -12.21 14.41
N CYS A 12 18.53 -11.66 13.59
CA CYS A 12 17.15 -12.16 13.57
C CYS A 12 17.06 -13.63 13.13
N LYS A 13 17.85 -14.05 12.13
CA LYS A 13 17.97 -15.47 11.72
C LYS A 13 18.48 -16.35 12.86
N ALA A 14 19.46 -15.86 13.61
CA ALA A 14 19.98 -16.56 14.80
C ALA A 14 18.99 -16.65 15.98
N GLY A 15 17.78 -16.10 15.82
CA GLY A 15 16.75 -16.15 16.86
C GLY A 15 16.90 -15.09 17.95
N ASP A 16 17.74 -14.08 17.77
CA ASP A 16 18.00 -13.02 18.73
C ASP A 16 16.75 -12.13 18.93
N ASN A 17 16.21 -12.15 20.14
CA ASN A 17 14.99 -11.43 20.49
C ASN A 17 15.19 -9.91 20.55
N ASP A 18 16.38 -9.42 20.87
CA ASP A 18 16.67 -8.00 20.89
C ASP A 18 16.76 -7.47 19.45
N ALA A 19 17.36 -8.24 18.54
CA ALA A 19 17.35 -7.92 17.10
C ALA A 19 15.92 -7.93 16.52
N ARG A 20 15.07 -8.87 16.93
CA ARG A 20 13.65 -8.90 16.53
C ARG A 20 12.89 -7.66 17.03
N ARG A 21 13.15 -7.25 18.27
CA ARG A 21 12.57 -6.03 18.85
C ARG A 21 13.04 -4.79 18.10
N GLU A 22 14.33 -4.69 17.78
CA GLU A 22 14.87 -3.59 16.99
C GLU A 22 14.26 -3.55 15.59
N LEU A 23 14.12 -4.69 14.92
CA LEU A 23 13.48 -4.79 13.62
C LEU A 23 12.03 -4.26 13.66
N TYR A 24 11.26 -4.65 14.68
CA TYR A 24 9.90 -4.15 14.89
C TYR A 24 9.89 -2.64 15.12
N THR A 25 10.73 -2.12 16.00
CA THR A 25 10.81 -0.70 16.33
C THR A 25 11.20 0.14 15.11
N ARG A 26 12.15 -0.35 14.32
CA ARG A 26 12.69 0.37 13.16
C ARG A 26 11.75 0.40 11.96
N PHE A 27 11.06 -0.70 11.67
CA PHE A 27 10.26 -0.85 10.46
C PHE A 27 8.75 -0.86 10.70
N GLY A 28 8.30 -1.06 11.95
CA GLY A 28 6.88 -1.20 12.28
C GLY A 28 6.02 -0.05 11.80
N GLY A 29 6.42 1.19 12.06
CA GLY A 29 5.66 2.36 11.61
C GLY A 29 5.52 2.44 10.08
N ARG A 30 6.56 2.04 9.36
CA ARG A 30 6.54 2.03 7.89
C ARG A 30 5.63 0.93 7.34
N LEU A 31 5.72 -0.27 7.90
CA LEU A 31 4.85 -1.40 7.51
C LEU A 31 3.39 -1.12 7.87
N LEU A 32 3.12 -0.50 9.02
CA LEU A 32 1.79 -0.05 9.41
C LEU A 32 1.22 0.95 8.38
N GLY A 33 2.04 1.90 7.93
CA GLY A 33 1.66 2.86 6.88
C GLY A 33 1.27 2.16 5.57
N ILE A 34 2.00 1.09 5.19
CA ILE A 34 1.64 0.28 4.02
C ILE A 34 0.30 -0.42 4.25
N CYS A 35 0.12 -1.15 5.36
CA CYS A 35 -1.13 -1.83 5.66
C CYS A 35 -2.31 -0.85 5.64
N LEU A 36 -2.18 0.31 6.32
CA LEU A 36 -3.21 1.35 6.38
C LEU A 36 -3.59 1.87 5.00
N ARG A 37 -2.62 2.08 4.11
CA ARG A 37 -2.84 2.52 2.73
C ARG A 37 -3.71 1.54 1.93
N TYR A 38 -3.65 0.24 2.22
CA TYR A 38 -4.46 -0.78 1.56
C TYR A 38 -5.84 -0.96 2.19
N VAL A 39 -5.94 -1.01 3.52
CA VAL A 39 -7.21 -1.35 4.18
C VAL A 39 -8.03 -0.13 4.60
N GLY A 40 -7.42 1.03 4.76
CA GLY A 40 -8.09 2.30 5.04
C GLY A 40 -8.51 2.49 6.50
N ASP A 41 -8.48 1.47 7.35
CA ASP A 41 -8.79 1.58 8.78
C ASP A 41 -7.63 1.12 9.66
N ARG A 42 -7.44 1.82 10.79
CA ARG A 42 -6.29 1.63 11.66
C ARG A 42 -6.30 0.28 12.40
N ALA A 43 -7.45 -0.14 12.87
CA ALA A 43 -7.56 -1.38 13.63
C ALA A 43 -7.18 -2.59 12.77
N THR A 44 -7.76 -2.70 11.57
CA THR A 44 -7.36 -3.74 10.60
C THR A 44 -5.88 -3.63 10.21
N ALA A 45 -5.35 -2.40 10.05
CA ALA A 45 -3.94 -2.22 9.68
C ALA A 45 -2.99 -2.68 10.80
N GLU A 46 -3.33 -2.47 12.06
CA GLU A 46 -2.56 -2.96 13.22
C GLU A 46 -2.57 -4.50 13.30
N ASP A 47 -3.71 -5.14 13.06
CA ASP A 47 -3.79 -6.61 12.97
C ASP A 47 -2.90 -7.13 11.82
N LEU A 48 -2.96 -6.50 10.66
CA LEU A 48 -2.12 -6.88 9.52
C LEU A 48 -0.63 -6.63 9.76
N LEU A 49 -0.28 -5.63 10.55
CA LEU A 49 1.11 -5.41 10.97
C LEU A 49 1.64 -6.60 11.78
N HIS A 50 0.84 -7.14 12.71
CA HIS A 50 1.20 -8.34 13.46
C HIS A 50 1.38 -9.54 12.53
N ASP A 51 0.46 -9.77 11.60
CA ASP A 51 0.57 -10.82 10.59
C ASP A 51 1.82 -10.65 9.71
N CYS A 52 2.16 -9.41 9.34
CA CYS A 52 3.39 -9.11 8.62
C CYS A 52 4.63 -9.57 9.39
N PHE A 53 4.74 -9.23 10.67
CA PHE A 53 5.90 -9.63 11.47
C PHE A 53 5.95 -11.13 11.72
N ILE A 54 4.83 -11.81 11.89
CA ILE A 54 4.77 -13.27 11.95
C ILE A 54 5.36 -13.86 10.66
N LYS A 55 4.93 -13.39 9.48
CA LYS A 55 5.46 -13.85 8.19
C LYS A 55 6.92 -13.46 7.98
N VAL A 56 7.34 -12.27 8.40
CA VAL A 56 8.74 -11.84 8.35
C VAL A 56 9.61 -12.80 9.15
N PHE A 57 9.29 -13.08 10.41
CA PHE A 57 10.09 -13.96 11.25
C PHE A 57 10.05 -15.42 10.80
N ALA A 58 8.94 -15.88 10.26
CA ALA A 58 8.84 -17.24 9.68
C ALA A 58 9.64 -17.41 8.38
N ALA A 59 9.93 -16.33 7.67
CA ALA A 59 10.62 -16.35 6.38
C ALA A 59 12.04 -15.74 6.42
N ILE A 60 12.49 -15.21 7.56
CA ILE A 60 13.76 -14.47 7.66
C ILE A 60 14.97 -15.33 7.28
N ASP A 61 14.93 -16.64 7.54
CA ASP A 61 15.99 -17.57 7.16
C ASP A 61 16.20 -17.65 5.64
N ARG A 62 15.14 -17.39 4.86
CA ARG A 62 15.16 -17.38 3.40
C ARG A 62 15.57 -16.02 2.82
N PHE A 63 15.67 -14.99 3.66
CA PHE A 63 16.09 -13.67 3.21
C PHE A 63 17.57 -13.71 2.80
N SER A 64 17.88 -13.19 1.60
CA SER A 64 19.24 -13.02 1.11
C SER A 64 19.55 -11.52 0.99
N TRP A 65 20.64 -11.11 1.64
CA TRP A 65 21.13 -9.74 1.56
C TRP A 65 21.57 -9.40 0.14
N ARG A 66 21.09 -8.29 -0.41
CA ARG A 66 21.41 -7.80 -1.77
C ARG A 66 21.88 -6.34 -1.79
N GLY A 67 22.30 -5.82 -0.64
CA GLY A 67 22.71 -4.44 -0.49
C GLY A 67 21.78 -3.65 0.46
N GLU A 68 22.16 -2.42 0.71
CA GLU A 68 21.41 -1.52 1.61
C GLU A 68 19.97 -1.32 1.12
N GLY A 69 19.03 -1.31 2.06
CA GLY A 69 17.60 -1.22 1.77
C GLY A 69 16.93 -2.52 1.30
N SER A 70 17.69 -3.61 1.04
CA SER A 70 17.09 -4.87 0.58
C SER A 70 16.23 -5.55 1.64
N LEU A 71 16.59 -5.43 2.92
CA LEU A 71 15.78 -5.94 4.03
C LEU A 71 14.45 -5.18 4.11
N ARG A 72 14.52 -3.87 4.06
CA ARG A 72 13.33 -3.00 4.03
C ARG A 72 12.41 -3.36 2.88
N ALA A 73 12.93 -3.38 1.64
CA ALA A 73 12.13 -3.69 0.45
C ALA A 73 11.49 -5.08 0.51
N TRP A 74 12.19 -6.07 1.07
CA TRP A 74 11.65 -7.41 1.27
C TRP A 74 10.49 -7.42 2.27
N MET A 75 10.61 -6.72 3.40
CA MET A 75 9.55 -6.59 4.40
C MET A 75 8.34 -5.83 3.85
N GLU A 76 8.56 -4.74 3.12
CA GLU A 76 7.49 -3.96 2.47
C GLU A 76 6.69 -4.82 1.49
N ARG A 77 7.35 -5.68 0.72
CA ARG A 77 6.70 -6.65 -0.17
C ARG A 77 5.83 -7.65 0.60
N ILE A 78 6.26 -8.09 1.79
CA ILE A 78 5.45 -8.94 2.66
C ILE A 78 4.21 -8.18 3.12
N ALA A 79 4.33 -6.92 3.56
CA ALA A 79 3.22 -6.11 4.01
C ALA A 79 2.18 -5.88 2.89
N VAL A 80 2.61 -5.58 1.67
CA VAL A 80 1.72 -5.49 0.50
C VAL A 80 0.97 -6.80 0.29
N ASN A 81 1.68 -7.95 0.28
CA ASN A 81 1.07 -9.25 0.05
C ASN A 81 0.06 -9.64 1.15
N VAL A 82 0.38 -9.39 2.43
CA VAL A 82 -0.53 -9.60 3.56
C VAL A 82 -1.80 -8.77 3.40
N SER A 83 -1.64 -7.49 3.05
CA SER A 83 -2.78 -6.59 2.85
C SER A 83 -3.69 -7.05 1.70
N LEU A 84 -3.10 -7.46 0.57
CA LEU A 84 -3.85 -7.98 -0.57
C LEU A 84 -4.58 -9.29 -0.25
N GLU A 85 -3.96 -10.18 0.51
CA GLU A 85 -4.57 -11.43 0.97
C GLU A 85 -5.78 -11.17 1.86
N ALA A 86 -5.65 -10.26 2.84
CA ALA A 86 -6.75 -9.87 3.71
C ALA A 86 -7.92 -9.25 2.95
N LEU A 87 -7.67 -8.39 1.97
CA LEU A 87 -8.70 -7.81 1.11
C LEU A 87 -9.45 -8.87 0.29
N ARG A 88 -8.74 -9.89 -0.22
CA ARG A 88 -9.36 -11.02 -0.93
C ARG A 88 -10.24 -11.84 -0.01
N GLN A 89 -9.77 -12.20 1.17
CA GLN A 89 -10.51 -13.03 2.14
C GLN A 89 -11.79 -12.33 2.61
N LYS A 90 -11.75 -11.03 2.87
CA LYS A 90 -12.92 -10.24 3.26
C LYS A 90 -13.88 -9.95 2.08
N ARG A 91 -13.66 -10.52 0.88
CA ARG A 91 -14.40 -10.21 -0.36
C ARG A 91 -14.55 -8.69 -0.63
N ARG A 92 -13.65 -7.88 -0.06
CA ARG A 92 -13.66 -6.42 -0.23
C ARG A 92 -13.11 -5.96 -1.58
N LEU A 93 -12.43 -6.83 -2.33
CA LEU A 93 -12.07 -6.55 -3.71
C LEU A 93 -13.31 -6.71 -4.61
N HIS A 94 -14.36 -6.00 -4.25
CA HIS A 94 -15.46 -5.79 -5.17
C HIS A 94 -15.02 -4.71 -6.16
N TYR A 95 -14.91 -5.07 -7.43
CA TYR A 95 -14.70 -4.11 -8.51
C TYR A 95 -16.08 -3.65 -8.98
N PRO A 96 -16.61 -2.52 -8.49
CA PRO A 96 -17.93 -2.09 -8.89
C PRO A 96 -17.92 -1.81 -10.38
N THR A 97 -18.76 -2.53 -11.10
CA THR A 97 -19.01 -2.30 -12.52
C THR A 97 -19.86 -1.05 -12.75
N THR A 98 -20.54 -0.59 -11.70
CA THR A 98 -21.44 0.56 -11.71
C THR A 98 -21.21 1.37 -10.43
N VAL A 99 -20.30 2.29 -10.45
CA VAL A 99 -20.26 3.38 -9.48
C VAL A 99 -20.38 4.67 -10.25
N ASP A 100 -21.31 5.50 -9.82
CA ASP A 100 -21.59 6.86 -10.26
C ASP A 100 -21.11 7.18 -11.68
N ARG A 101 -21.91 7.81 -12.48
CA ARG A 101 -21.55 8.31 -13.81
C ARG A 101 -20.30 9.18 -13.69
N LEU A 102 -19.12 8.54 -13.51
CA LEU A 102 -17.86 9.23 -13.65
C LEU A 102 -17.77 9.66 -15.11
N PRO A 103 -17.35 10.88 -15.35
CA PRO A 103 -17.21 11.42 -16.70
C PRO A 103 -16.28 10.52 -17.52
N GLU A 104 -16.54 10.38 -18.82
CA GLU A 104 -15.64 9.68 -19.75
C GLU A 104 -14.24 10.30 -19.80
N ARG A 105 -14.11 11.54 -19.36
CA ARG A 105 -12.87 12.30 -19.20
C ARG A 105 -12.89 13.03 -17.88
N TYR A 106 -11.76 13.12 -17.21
CA TYR A 106 -11.57 13.97 -16.02
C TYR A 106 -10.40 14.91 -16.27
N GLU A 107 -10.46 16.07 -15.65
CA GLU A 107 -9.34 17.00 -15.61
C GLU A 107 -8.45 16.66 -14.42
N GLU A 108 -7.17 16.49 -14.68
CA GLU A 108 -6.19 16.30 -13.59
C GLU A 108 -6.13 17.55 -12.72
N PRO A 109 -5.86 17.40 -11.42
CA PRO A 109 -5.63 18.54 -10.55
C PRO A 109 -4.44 19.36 -11.05
N THR A 110 -4.57 20.69 -11.00
CA THR A 110 -3.48 21.60 -11.35
C THR A 110 -2.36 21.55 -10.31
N SER A 111 -1.17 22.03 -10.65
CA SER A 111 -0.04 22.14 -9.70
C SER A 111 -0.44 22.98 -8.48
N ASP A 112 -1.14 24.10 -8.67
CA ASP A 112 -1.63 24.95 -7.59
C ASP A 112 -2.61 24.23 -6.67
N GLU A 113 -3.53 23.42 -7.22
CA GLU A 113 -4.46 22.60 -6.42
C GLU A 113 -3.71 21.55 -5.60
N MET A 114 -2.68 20.94 -6.16
CA MET A 114 -1.84 19.98 -5.46
C MET A 114 -0.98 20.62 -4.37
N GLU A 115 -0.42 21.81 -4.59
CA GLU A 115 0.36 22.54 -3.58
C GLU A 115 -0.48 22.96 -2.37
N ARG A 116 -1.76 23.26 -2.58
CA ARG A 116 -2.72 23.60 -1.51
C ARG A 116 -3.20 22.42 -0.70
N LEU A 117 -2.95 21.19 -1.16
CA LEU A 117 -3.40 19.98 -0.50
C LEU A 117 -2.31 19.44 0.46
N PRO A 118 -2.52 19.50 1.79
CA PRO A 118 -1.60 18.89 2.74
C PRO A 118 -1.44 17.38 2.50
N TYR A 119 -0.25 16.88 2.70
CA TYR A 119 0.07 15.46 2.48
C TYR A 119 -0.83 14.50 3.27
N ASP A 120 -1.21 14.86 4.49
CA ASP A 120 -2.10 14.03 5.32
C ASP A 120 -3.53 14.01 4.78
N ASP A 121 -4.01 15.12 4.21
CA ASP A 121 -5.31 15.17 3.55
C ASP A 121 -5.31 14.36 2.24
N LEU A 122 -4.23 14.40 1.46
CA LEU A 122 -4.08 13.53 0.29
C LEU A 122 -4.14 12.05 0.68
N LYS A 123 -3.43 11.65 1.74
CA LYS A 123 -3.50 10.27 2.26
C LYS A 123 -4.93 9.87 2.65
N ARG A 124 -5.66 10.76 3.31
CA ARG A 124 -7.05 10.54 3.68
C ARG A 124 -7.94 10.35 2.44
N LEU A 125 -7.83 11.23 1.44
CA LEU A 125 -8.59 11.11 0.20
C LEU A 125 -8.32 9.79 -0.54
N ILE A 126 -7.07 9.32 -0.54
CA ILE A 126 -6.72 8.01 -1.09
C ILE A 126 -7.33 6.87 -0.25
N ALA A 127 -7.28 6.96 1.09
CA ALA A 127 -7.84 5.95 1.97
C ALA A 127 -9.37 5.81 1.82
N GLU A 128 -10.05 6.88 1.47
CA GLU A 128 -11.50 6.91 1.22
C GLU A 128 -11.92 6.35 -0.14
N LEU A 129 -10.98 6.06 -1.06
CA LEU A 129 -11.31 5.40 -2.31
C LEU A 129 -11.93 4.02 -2.05
N PRO A 130 -12.89 3.56 -2.87
CA PRO A 130 -13.37 2.18 -2.84
C PRO A 130 -12.20 1.18 -2.91
N ASP A 131 -12.28 0.08 -2.18
CA ASP A 131 -11.17 -0.86 -1.99
C ASP A 131 -10.52 -1.31 -3.31
N GLY A 132 -11.31 -1.62 -4.34
CA GLY A 132 -10.80 -2.01 -5.66
C GLY A 132 -10.02 -0.86 -6.36
N TYR A 133 -10.55 0.36 -6.31
CA TYR A 133 -9.91 1.54 -6.89
C TYR A 133 -8.62 1.87 -6.15
N ARG A 134 -8.69 1.89 -4.82
CA ARG A 134 -7.53 2.14 -3.95
C ARG A 134 -6.42 1.11 -4.16
N THR A 135 -6.78 -0.17 -4.27
CA THR A 135 -5.82 -1.24 -4.48
C THR A 135 -5.09 -1.09 -5.80
N VAL A 136 -5.80 -0.88 -6.91
CA VAL A 136 -5.16 -0.69 -8.22
C VAL A 136 -4.36 0.59 -8.26
N PHE A 137 -4.85 1.69 -7.66
CA PHE A 137 -4.11 2.95 -7.55
C PHE A 137 -2.78 2.76 -6.81
N ASN A 138 -2.78 2.11 -5.65
CA ASN A 138 -1.56 1.85 -4.88
C ASN A 138 -0.57 0.97 -5.67
N LEU A 139 -1.05 -0.11 -6.29
CA LEU A 139 -0.18 -1.01 -7.05
C LEU A 139 0.44 -0.32 -8.27
N TYR A 140 -0.30 0.55 -8.97
CA TYR A 140 0.19 1.24 -10.15
C TYR A 140 1.05 2.46 -9.80
N CYS A 141 0.52 3.37 -8.96
CA CYS A 141 1.16 4.67 -8.71
C CYS A 141 2.25 4.63 -7.64
N ILE A 142 2.23 3.67 -6.73
CA ILE A 142 3.17 3.62 -5.59
C ILE A 142 4.10 2.41 -5.68
N GLU A 143 3.58 1.23 -6.05
CA GLU A 143 4.40 0.03 -6.24
C GLU A 143 4.96 -0.07 -7.68
N GLU A 144 4.60 0.87 -8.56
CA GLU A 144 5.09 1.00 -9.94
C GLU A 144 4.87 -0.26 -10.82
N LEU A 145 3.81 -1.03 -10.52
CA LEU A 145 3.49 -2.23 -11.29
C LEU A 145 2.75 -1.86 -12.58
N SER A 146 3.06 -2.57 -13.65
CA SER A 146 2.31 -2.52 -14.90
C SER A 146 0.89 -3.09 -14.75
N HIS A 147 -0.04 -2.71 -15.63
CA HIS A 147 -1.39 -3.29 -15.64
C HIS A 147 -1.41 -4.80 -15.80
N ARG A 148 -0.45 -5.36 -16.53
CA ARG A 148 -0.26 -6.80 -16.68
C ARG A 148 0.08 -7.47 -15.34
N GLU A 149 1.06 -6.95 -14.62
CA GLU A 149 1.46 -7.48 -13.30
C GLU A 149 0.34 -7.33 -12.27
N ILE A 150 -0.40 -6.20 -12.31
CA ILE A 150 -1.57 -5.99 -11.47
C ILE A 150 -2.66 -7.00 -11.79
N ALA A 151 -2.93 -7.24 -13.08
CA ALA A 151 -3.92 -8.20 -13.54
C ALA A 151 -3.60 -9.62 -13.05
N GLU A 152 -2.36 -10.07 -13.22
CA GLU A 152 -1.86 -11.36 -12.74
C GLU A 152 -1.98 -11.46 -11.21
N ARG A 153 -1.56 -10.40 -10.49
CA ARG A 153 -1.56 -10.37 -9.02
C ARG A 153 -2.97 -10.36 -8.41
N LEU A 154 -3.93 -9.67 -9.04
CA LEU A 154 -5.30 -9.54 -8.55
C LEU A 154 -6.27 -10.56 -9.14
N GLY A 155 -5.89 -11.31 -10.18
CA GLY A 155 -6.76 -12.24 -10.89
C GLY A 155 -7.84 -11.53 -11.70
N ILE A 156 -7.54 -10.39 -12.32
CA ILE A 156 -8.43 -9.58 -13.15
C ILE A 156 -7.86 -9.42 -14.56
N SER A 157 -8.63 -8.84 -15.49
CA SER A 157 -8.08 -8.49 -16.80
C SER A 157 -7.26 -7.17 -16.75
N GLU A 158 -6.29 -6.99 -17.65
CA GLU A 158 -5.57 -5.72 -17.81
C GLU A 158 -6.54 -4.57 -18.09
N LYS A 159 -7.59 -4.80 -18.88
CA LYS A 159 -8.64 -3.83 -19.13
C LYS A 159 -9.38 -3.42 -17.85
N THR A 160 -9.63 -4.37 -16.96
CA THR A 160 -10.21 -4.08 -15.63
C THR A 160 -9.24 -3.24 -14.81
N SER A 161 -7.97 -3.58 -14.77
CA SER A 161 -6.95 -2.79 -14.07
C SER A 161 -6.88 -1.36 -14.60
N THR A 162 -6.82 -1.17 -15.93
CA THR A 162 -6.82 0.16 -16.55
C THR A 162 -8.05 0.97 -16.19
N SER A 163 -9.24 0.37 -16.28
CA SER A 163 -10.50 1.06 -15.96
C SER A 163 -10.62 1.40 -14.47
N GLN A 164 -10.13 0.56 -13.58
CA GLN A 164 -10.11 0.84 -12.13
C GLN A 164 -9.16 1.99 -11.81
N LEU A 165 -7.98 2.03 -12.42
CA LEU A 165 -7.05 3.15 -12.26
C LEU A 165 -7.65 4.46 -12.74
N PHE A 166 -8.25 4.46 -13.93
CA PHE A 166 -8.93 5.64 -14.47
C PHE A 166 -9.99 6.17 -13.50
N ARG A 167 -10.85 5.29 -12.98
CA ARG A 167 -11.90 5.65 -12.02
C ARG A 167 -11.33 6.14 -10.69
N ALA A 168 -10.25 5.52 -10.19
CA ALA A 168 -9.55 5.96 -8.99
C ALA A 168 -9.03 7.39 -9.15
N LYS A 169 -8.34 7.68 -10.26
CA LYS A 169 -7.81 9.00 -10.58
C LYS A 169 -8.91 10.05 -10.76
N ALA A 170 -9.98 9.71 -11.49
CA ALA A 170 -11.11 10.62 -11.71
C ALA A 170 -11.81 11.00 -10.39
N LEU A 171 -12.05 10.01 -9.52
CA LEU A 171 -12.66 10.25 -8.21
C LEU A 171 -11.74 11.09 -7.32
N LEU A 172 -10.45 10.79 -7.31
CA LEU A 172 -9.47 11.54 -6.53
C LEU A 172 -9.35 12.98 -7.02
N ALA A 173 -9.27 13.21 -8.32
CA ALA A 173 -9.22 14.56 -8.92
C ALA A 173 -10.45 15.39 -8.54
N ARG A 174 -11.65 14.79 -8.58
CA ARG A 174 -12.89 15.47 -8.16
C ARG A 174 -12.79 15.88 -6.68
N ARG A 175 -12.41 14.98 -5.80
CA ARG A 175 -12.31 15.25 -4.36
C ARG A 175 -11.25 16.30 -4.02
N ILE A 176 -10.12 16.31 -4.73
CA ILE A 176 -9.09 17.33 -4.56
C ILE A 176 -9.64 18.70 -4.93
N LYS A 177 -10.33 18.83 -6.07
CA LYS A 177 -10.95 20.08 -6.51
C LYS A 177 -12.03 20.57 -5.51
N GLU A 178 -12.85 19.65 -4.98
CA GLU A 178 -13.84 19.95 -3.94
C GLU A 178 -13.14 20.47 -2.67
N TYR A 179 -12.12 19.77 -2.19
CA TYR A 179 -11.35 20.15 -1.01
C TYR A 179 -10.72 21.55 -1.13
N VAL A 180 -10.16 21.90 -2.28
CA VAL A 180 -9.50 23.20 -2.52
C VAL A 180 -10.52 24.33 -2.66
N LYS A 181 -11.76 24.05 -3.12
CA LYS A 181 -12.83 25.06 -3.20
C LYS A 181 -13.43 25.40 -1.82
N ASP A 182 -13.43 24.45 -0.89
CA ASP A 182 -14.04 24.60 0.43
C ASP A 182 -13.09 25.27 1.46
N LYS A 183 -11.85 25.59 1.06
CA LYS A 183 -10.82 26.26 1.87
C LYS A 183 -10.38 27.59 1.30
#